data_f3023a1897c6595bd71f25e564402666
#
_entry.id   f3023a1897c6595bd71f25e564402666
#
_cell.length_a   1.000
_cell.length_b   1.000
_cell.length_c   1.000
_cell.angle_alpha   90.00
_cell.angle_beta   90.00
_cell.angle_gamma   90.00
#
_symmetry.space_group_name_H-M   'P 1'
#
loop_
_entity.id
_entity.type
_entity.pdbx_description
1 polymer ?
#
loop_
_entity_poly.entity_id
_entity_poly.type
_entity_poly.pdbx_seq_one_letter_code
_entity_poly.pdbx_strand_id
1 'polypeptide(L)'
;MKLLALLPVLFGVPMCESADTDTRCRALIPAAIAAGFEPADLDTVIEIAYRESRCTWDAVSDTRDFGVMQINAKTWEGTWEGMGLNRTTILDPYSNMMMAKHVADMAESYGWCKWEPWYMSGDYCD
;
A
#
# COMPACT_ATOMS: atom_id res chain seq x y z
N MET A 1 -23.39 4.15 -16.88
CA MET A 1 -22.88 4.29 -17.24
C MET A 1 -22.49 4.52 -17.45
N LYS A 2 -22.57 5.01 -17.83
CA LYS A 2 -21.94 5.30 -18.33
C LYS A 2 -21.84 5.91 -18.61
N LEU A 3 -22.13 6.57 -18.88
CA LEU A 3 -21.73 7.20 -19.49
C LEU A 3 -21.55 7.59 -19.71
N LEU A 4 -21.84 8.12 -20.10
CA LEU A 4 -21.38 8.61 -20.69
C LEU A 4 -21.05 8.86 -20.87
N ALA A 5 -21.22 9.14 -21.18
CA ALA A 5 -20.71 9.43 -21.68
C ALA A 5 -20.43 9.79 -21.88
N LEU A 6 -20.44 10.20 -22.07
CA LEU A 6 -19.89 10.55 -22.58
C LEU A 6 -19.26 10.81 -22.65
N LEU A 7 -19.34 11.24 -22.91
CA LEU A 7 -18.58 11.51 -23.33
C LEU A 7 -17.74 11.42 -23.35
N PRO A 8 -17.63 11.59 -23.59
CA PRO A 8 -16.81 11.50 -23.96
C PRO A 8 -16.09 11.19 -23.96
N VAL A 9 -16.17 11.33 -24.19
CA VAL A 9 -15.50 10.96 -24.38
C VAL A 9 -14.81 10.91 -24.30
N LEU A 10 -14.80 11.19 -24.48
CA LEU A 10 -14.25 11.03 -24.52
C LEU A 10 -13.63 10.82 -24.07
N PHE A 11 -13.27 10.65 -24.03
CA PHE A 11 -12.91 10.22 -23.42
C PHE A 11 -12.95 9.47 -22.36
N GLY A 12 -12.96 9.14 -21.79
CA GLY A 12 -13.62 8.49 -20.71
C GLY A 12 -12.83 7.38 -20.05
N VAL A 13 -11.96 6.74 -20.73
CA VAL A 13 -11.15 5.65 -20.18
C VAL A 13 -10.25 6.11 -19.03
N PRO A 14 -9.55 7.25 -19.14
CA PRO A 14 -8.74 7.70 -17.99
C PRO A 14 -9.55 7.91 -16.73
N MET A 15 -10.78 8.41 -16.86
CA MET A 15 -11.64 8.64 -15.71
C MET A 15 -12.07 7.33 -15.05
N CYS A 16 -12.36 6.30 -15.86
CA CYS A 16 -12.71 5.00 -15.32
C CYS A 16 -11.57 4.38 -14.54
N GLU A 17 -10.35 4.49 -15.07
CA GLU A 17 -9.18 3.98 -14.36
C GLU A 17 -8.96 4.72 -13.05
N SER A 18 -9.11 6.04 -13.06
CA SER A 18 -8.95 6.83 -11.84
C SER A 18 -9.98 6.44 -10.79
N ALA A 19 -11.25 6.23 -11.21
CA ALA A 19 -12.30 5.83 -10.30
C ALA A 19 -12.03 4.45 -9.71
N ASP A 20 -11.56 3.50 -10.53
CA ASP A 20 -11.25 2.16 -10.06
C ASP A 20 -10.09 2.18 -9.07
N THR A 21 -9.04 2.96 -9.37
CA THR A 21 -7.89 3.10 -8.47
C THR A 21 -8.31 3.72 -7.15
N ASP A 22 -9.12 4.78 -7.20
CA ASP A 22 -9.60 5.43 -5.99
C ASP A 22 -10.41 4.46 -5.15
N THR A 23 -11.28 3.66 -5.78
CA THR A 23 -12.07 2.65 -5.07
C THR A 23 -11.18 1.61 -4.41
N ARG A 24 -10.17 1.12 -5.13
CA ARG A 24 -9.23 0.14 -4.57
C ARG A 24 -8.49 0.73 -3.37
N CYS A 25 -8.06 1.98 -3.47
CA CYS A 25 -7.32 2.61 -2.38
C CYS A 25 -8.18 2.80 -1.15
N ARG A 26 -9.43 3.22 -1.32
CA ARG A 26 -10.34 3.36 -0.17
C ARG A 26 -10.63 2.03 0.49
N ALA A 27 -10.68 0.96 -0.29
CA ALA A 27 -10.95 -0.37 0.23
C ALA A 27 -9.84 -0.86 1.17
N LEU A 28 -8.66 -0.23 1.13
CA LEU A 28 -7.55 -0.59 2.02
C LEU A 28 -7.67 0.05 3.41
N ILE A 29 -8.54 1.04 3.59
CA ILE A 29 -8.64 1.75 4.86
C ILE A 29 -8.97 0.82 6.02
N PRO A 30 -9.97 -0.08 5.92
CA PRO A 30 -10.25 -1.01 7.02
C PRO A 30 -9.05 -1.89 7.37
N ALA A 31 -8.29 -2.34 6.37
CA ALA A 31 -7.10 -3.17 6.62
C ALA A 31 -6.02 -2.36 7.36
N ALA A 32 -5.82 -1.10 6.98
CA ALA A 32 -4.85 -0.24 7.63
C ALA A 32 -5.23 0.01 9.10
N ILE A 33 -6.52 0.27 9.35
CA ILE A 33 -7.00 0.48 10.72
C ILE A 33 -6.80 -0.80 11.54
N ALA A 34 -7.20 -1.95 10.98
CA ALA A 34 -7.06 -3.23 11.67
C ALA A 34 -5.59 -3.57 11.96
N ALA A 35 -4.68 -3.13 11.11
CA ALA A 35 -3.25 -3.34 11.30
C ALA A 35 -2.64 -2.41 12.37
N GLY A 36 -3.39 -1.41 12.83
CA GLY A 36 -2.96 -0.56 13.92
C GLY A 36 -2.48 0.83 13.54
N PHE A 37 -2.64 1.23 12.27
CA PHE A 37 -2.32 2.60 11.91
C PHE A 37 -3.33 3.56 12.53
N GLU A 38 -2.84 4.69 13.03
CA GLU A 38 -3.68 5.70 13.68
C GLU A 38 -4.47 6.48 12.65
N PRO A 39 -5.61 7.05 13.03
CA PRO A 39 -6.40 7.86 12.09
C PRO A 39 -5.58 8.96 11.40
N ALA A 40 -4.65 9.58 12.12
CA ALA A 40 -3.81 10.64 11.56
C ALA A 40 -2.86 10.13 10.48
N ASP A 41 -2.59 8.83 10.43
CA ASP A 41 -1.65 8.24 9.48
C ASP A 41 -2.34 7.72 8.21
N LEU A 42 -3.66 7.61 8.19
CA LEU A 42 -4.36 6.90 7.12
C LEU A 42 -4.16 7.55 5.75
N ASP A 43 -4.20 8.87 5.67
CA ASP A 43 -3.99 9.56 4.39
C ASP A 43 -2.61 9.23 3.82
N THR A 44 -1.58 9.22 4.67
CA THR A 44 -0.22 8.92 4.24
C THR A 44 -0.10 7.46 3.82
N VAL A 45 -0.67 6.53 4.59
CA VAL A 45 -0.65 5.11 4.26
C VAL A 45 -1.28 4.88 2.88
N ILE A 46 -2.42 5.48 2.63
CA ILE A 46 -3.13 5.30 1.36
C ILE A 46 -2.34 5.93 0.21
N GLU A 47 -1.71 7.08 0.45
CA GLU A 47 -0.87 7.68 -0.59
C GLU A 47 0.33 6.82 -0.92
N ILE A 48 0.97 6.23 0.09
CA ILE A 48 2.08 5.29 -0.13
C ILE A 48 1.60 4.10 -0.95
N ALA A 49 0.47 3.50 -0.57
CA ALA A 49 -0.07 2.36 -1.30
C ALA A 49 -0.36 2.73 -2.77
N TYR A 50 -0.88 3.92 -3.00
CA TYR A 50 -1.12 4.40 -4.36
C TYR A 50 0.18 4.51 -5.14
N ARG A 51 1.20 5.13 -4.57
CA ARG A 51 2.47 5.34 -5.28
C ARG A 51 3.25 4.06 -5.47
N GLU A 52 3.16 3.14 -4.50
CA GLU A 52 3.91 1.89 -4.57
C GLU A 52 3.28 0.88 -5.52
N SER A 53 1.97 0.73 -5.49
CA SER A 53 1.30 -0.37 -6.18
C SER A 53 0.04 0.03 -6.92
N ARG A 54 -0.33 1.30 -6.94
CA ARG A 54 -1.67 1.75 -7.37
C ARG A 54 -2.76 1.03 -6.60
N CYS A 55 -2.48 0.71 -5.33
CA CYS A 55 -3.37 0.00 -4.44
C CYS A 55 -3.76 -1.39 -4.99
N THR A 56 -2.87 -2.01 -5.74
CA THR A 56 -3.08 -3.33 -6.33
C THR A 56 -2.59 -4.39 -5.35
N TRP A 57 -3.51 -5.21 -4.84
CA TRP A 57 -3.20 -6.12 -3.73
C TRP A 57 -2.16 -7.19 -4.10
N ASP A 58 -2.17 -7.68 -5.33
CA ASP A 58 -1.28 -8.76 -5.75
C ASP A 58 -0.04 -8.27 -6.50
N ALA A 59 0.32 -7.00 -6.33
CA ALA A 59 1.49 -6.44 -6.98
C ALA A 59 2.78 -7.04 -6.44
N VAL A 60 3.64 -7.51 -7.34
CA VAL A 60 4.98 -7.99 -6.99
C VAL A 60 5.95 -7.36 -7.99
N SER A 61 6.93 -6.61 -7.49
CA SER A 61 7.89 -5.93 -8.36
C SER A 61 9.05 -6.84 -8.74
N ASP A 62 9.84 -6.41 -9.73
CA ASP A 62 11.04 -7.13 -10.16
C ASP A 62 12.07 -7.23 -9.03
N THR A 63 12.07 -6.31 -8.10
CA THR A 63 12.96 -6.31 -6.94
C THR A 63 12.36 -7.03 -5.75
N ARG A 64 11.28 -7.78 -5.96
CA ARG A 64 10.60 -8.60 -4.95
C ARG A 64 10.04 -7.77 -3.80
N ASP A 65 9.32 -6.72 -4.17
CA ASP A 65 8.52 -5.96 -3.24
C ASP A 65 7.08 -6.43 -3.39
N PHE A 66 6.42 -6.77 -2.29
CA PHE A 66 5.16 -7.51 -2.28
C PHE A 66 4.00 -6.69 -1.78
N GLY A 67 2.90 -6.71 -2.52
CA GLY A 67 1.61 -6.24 -2.08
C GLY A 67 1.40 -4.75 -2.15
N VAL A 68 0.33 -4.29 -1.53
CA VAL A 68 -0.10 -2.89 -1.64
C VAL A 68 0.95 -1.91 -1.14
N MET A 69 1.72 -2.29 -0.10
CA MET A 69 2.75 -1.42 0.48
C MET A 69 4.15 -1.77 -0.01
N GLN A 70 4.26 -2.73 -0.94
CA GLN A 70 5.54 -3.13 -1.54
C GLN A 70 6.60 -3.46 -0.50
N ILE A 71 6.31 -4.45 0.33
CA ILE A 71 7.22 -4.90 1.38
C ILE A 71 8.34 -5.74 0.76
N ASN A 72 9.58 -5.32 0.96
CA ASN A 72 10.74 -5.94 0.30
C ASN A 72 11.08 -7.29 0.93
N ALA A 73 11.11 -8.34 0.11
CA ALA A 73 11.36 -9.69 0.59
C ALA A 73 12.78 -9.86 1.12
N LYS A 74 13.76 -9.24 0.47
CA LYS A 74 15.15 -9.38 0.90
C LYS A 74 15.33 -8.94 2.35
N THR A 75 14.65 -7.89 2.74
CA THR A 75 14.75 -7.35 4.10
C THR A 75 13.80 -8.04 5.07
N TRP A 76 12.56 -8.35 4.64
CA TRP A 76 11.48 -8.66 5.57
C TRP A 76 10.93 -10.07 5.48
N GLU A 77 11.33 -10.88 4.48
CA GLU A 77 10.75 -12.22 4.31
C GLU A 77 10.96 -13.10 5.54
N GLY A 78 12.15 -13.04 6.15
CA GLY A 78 12.39 -13.79 7.36
C GLY A 78 11.46 -13.38 8.49
N THR A 79 11.17 -12.10 8.59
CA THR A 79 10.26 -11.58 9.62
C THR A 79 8.84 -12.05 9.36
N TRP A 80 8.35 -11.94 8.13
CA TRP A 80 6.96 -12.35 7.88
C TRP A 80 6.79 -13.88 7.96
N GLU A 81 7.82 -14.65 7.62
CA GLU A 81 7.78 -16.10 7.82
C GLU A 81 7.67 -16.44 9.30
N GLY A 82 8.40 -15.71 10.14
CA GLY A 82 8.30 -15.86 11.59
C GLY A 82 6.91 -15.54 12.14
N MET A 83 6.13 -14.76 11.40
CA MET A 83 4.74 -14.46 11.76
C MET A 83 3.75 -15.46 11.15
N GLY A 84 4.23 -16.49 10.46
CA GLY A 84 3.37 -17.50 9.84
C GLY A 84 2.90 -17.14 8.43
N LEU A 85 3.51 -16.13 7.81
CA LEU A 85 3.13 -15.72 6.45
C LEU A 85 4.09 -16.29 5.43
N ASN A 86 3.66 -16.32 4.18
CA ASN A 86 4.47 -16.75 3.05
C ASN A 86 4.25 -15.78 1.89
N ARG A 87 4.85 -16.05 0.72
CA ARG A 87 4.77 -15.14 -0.43
C ARG A 87 3.38 -15.02 -1.03
N THR A 88 2.48 -15.92 -0.71
CA THR A 88 1.08 -15.82 -1.10
C THR A 88 0.30 -15.01 -0.08
N THR A 89 0.42 -15.37 1.21
CA THR A 89 -0.38 -14.73 2.27
C THR A 89 0.08 -13.33 2.60
N ILE A 90 1.35 -12.99 2.33
CA ILE A 90 1.79 -11.60 2.50
C ILE A 90 1.05 -10.63 1.57
N LEU A 91 0.46 -11.13 0.49
CA LEU A 91 -0.29 -10.31 -0.45
C LEU A 91 -1.67 -9.93 0.06
N ASP A 92 -2.20 -10.67 1.04
CA ASP A 92 -3.46 -10.28 1.67
C ASP A 92 -3.36 -8.84 2.20
N PRO A 93 -4.31 -7.96 1.89
CA PRO A 93 -4.20 -6.55 2.29
C PRO A 93 -3.99 -6.33 3.79
N TYR A 94 -4.68 -7.08 4.64
CA TYR A 94 -4.48 -6.93 6.08
C TYR A 94 -3.06 -7.37 6.48
N SER A 95 -2.61 -8.53 5.99
CA SER A 95 -1.26 -9.03 6.31
C SER A 95 -0.20 -8.07 5.81
N ASN A 96 -0.40 -7.51 4.62
CA ASN A 96 0.54 -6.55 4.05
C ASN A 96 0.58 -5.27 4.88
N MET A 97 -0.59 -4.76 5.29
CA MET A 97 -0.67 -3.59 6.16
C MET A 97 -0.07 -3.86 7.54
N MET A 98 -0.25 -5.07 8.07
CA MET A 98 0.36 -5.45 9.34
C MET A 98 1.88 -5.41 9.24
N MET A 99 2.46 -5.93 8.16
CA MET A 99 3.89 -5.83 7.94
C MET A 99 4.32 -4.37 7.75
N ALA A 100 3.55 -3.57 7.02
CA ALA A 100 3.88 -2.16 6.85
C ALA A 100 3.91 -1.45 8.21
N LYS A 101 2.96 -1.75 9.08
CA LYS A 101 2.95 -1.17 10.43
C LYS A 101 4.20 -1.60 11.21
N HIS A 102 4.58 -2.87 11.10
CA HIS A 102 5.81 -3.36 11.73
C HIS A 102 7.04 -2.61 11.20
N VAL A 103 7.12 -2.42 9.88
CA VAL A 103 8.23 -1.70 9.26
C VAL A 103 8.29 -0.25 9.76
N ALA A 104 7.13 0.41 9.83
CA ALA A 104 7.05 1.79 10.34
C ALA A 104 7.48 1.86 11.80
N ASP A 105 7.03 0.92 12.62
CA ASP A 105 7.39 0.88 14.04
C ASP A 105 8.88 0.64 14.22
N MET A 106 9.47 -0.22 13.39
CA MET A 106 10.92 -0.46 13.44
C MET A 106 11.69 0.80 13.08
N ALA A 107 11.25 1.55 12.07
CA ALA A 107 11.89 2.81 11.71
C ALA A 107 11.88 3.77 12.90
N GLU A 108 10.74 3.90 13.57
CA GLU A 108 10.65 4.76 14.74
C GLU A 108 11.54 4.29 15.88
N SER A 109 11.70 2.99 16.04
CA SER A 109 12.56 2.45 17.10
C SER A 109 14.02 2.82 16.90
N TYR A 110 14.41 3.13 15.66
CA TYR A 110 15.76 3.61 15.35
C TYR A 110 15.86 5.13 15.39
N GLY A 111 14.79 5.82 15.74
CA GLY A 111 14.77 7.28 15.77
C GLY A 111 14.52 7.91 14.40
N TRP A 112 14.06 7.13 13.44
CA TRP A 112 13.78 7.61 12.09
C TRP A 112 12.30 7.98 11.99
N CYS A 113 11.96 8.77 10.96
CA CYS A 113 10.57 8.96 10.57
C CYS A 113 9.96 7.61 10.19
N LYS A 114 8.73 7.36 10.64
CA LYS A 114 8.07 6.06 10.39
C LYS A 114 7.93 5.75 8.90
N TRP A 115 7.91 6.76 8.04
CA TRP A 115 7.72 6.59 6.59
C TRP A 115 9.03 6.49 5.82
N GLU A 116 10.15 6.59 6.48
CA GLU A 116 11.47 6.55 5.84
C GLU A 116 11.65 5.31 4.95
N PRO A 117 11.17 4.11 5.32
CA PRO A 117 11.32 2.94 4.46
C PRO A 117 10.73 3.11 3.06
N TRP A 118 9.81 4.04 2.88
CA TRP A 118 9.17 4.29 1.58
C TRP A 118 9.69 5.55 0.89
N TYR A 119 10.85 6.06 1.28
CA TYR A 119 11.36 7.33 0.77
C TYR A 119 11.51 7.36 -0.76
N MET A 120 11.70 6.20 -1.38
CA MET A 120 11.87 6.13 -2.84
C MET A 120 10.61 6.52 -3.60
N SER A 121 9.43 6.34 -3.01
CA SER A 121 8.18 6.67 -3.68
C SER A 121 7.71 8.09 -3.38
N GLY A 122 8.29 8.74 -2.38
CA GLY A 122 7.92 10.11 -2.04
C GLY A 122 8.52 10.54 -0.71
N ASP A 123 8.35 11.83 -0.43
CA ASP A 123 8.80 12.38 0.84
C ASP A 123 7.59 12.54 1.75
N TYR A 124 7.44 11.63 2.68
CA TYR A 124 6.30 11.57 3.60
C TYR A 124 6.66 12.02 5.01
N CYS A 125 7.90 12.44 5.23
CA CYS A 125 8.43 12.61 6.58
C CYS A 125 8.34 14.04 7.09
N ASP A 126 7.76 14.91 6.30
CA ASP A 126 7.48 16.26 6.73
C ASP A 126 6.01 16.56 6.68
#